data_f681e1f0717e6f8dabc376cf4ea7192b
#
_entry.id   f681e1f0717e6f8dabc376cf4ea7192b
#
_cell.length_a   1.000
_cell.length_b   1.000
_cell.length_c   1.000
_cell.angle_alpha   90.00
_cell.angle_beta   90.00
_cell.angle_gamma   90.00
#
_symmetry.space_group_name_H-M   'P 1'
#
loop_
_entity.id
_entity.type
_entity.pdbx_description
1 polymer ?
#
loop_
_entity_poly.entity_id
_entity_poly.type
_entity_poly.pdbx_seq_one_letter_code
_entity_poly.pdbx_strand_id
1 'polypeptide(L)'
;MSLLQNTMAKSGTANFYNGVATTSLRFVRGSDNKLSKTPDASNQKKHTLSLWIKRAAVGTNQTIIRGGSTNSDVGSLYYYIDASTNRLFVAGHSTYFRQTTQVFRDTSAWCHLVFAFDSTLADANSRMLIYVNGVVVTSFAANNAFTQNTDYGINRNELHTLGSSGLGAFDGYMAEINFIDGTQLTPSSFGETKNGVWIPKDTSGLTFGTEGYRLQMKQVGLGTASTTTIGADTSGNTNHYTSSGIVASDCAMPDSPENNFATWNAVYRIFGDTGFTAPTNGALFTRGSGDVNSDRG
;
A
#
# COMPACT_ATOMS: atom_id res chain seq x y z
N MET A 1 38.83 -4.00 -9.86
CA MET A 1 38.79 -2.97 -8.81
C MET A 1 37.64 -3.34 -7.88
N SER A 2 37.92 -3.95 -6.74
CA SER A 2 36.89 -4.41 -5.79
C SER A 2 36.39 -3.20 -5.02
N LEU A 3 35.10 -2.90 -5.12
CA LEU A 3 34.45 -1.85 -4.35
C LEU A 3 34.41 -2.26 -2.88
N LEU A 4 35.17 -1.55 -2.06
CA LEU A 4 35.20 -1.60 -0.61
C LEU A 4 33.88 -1.08 0.02
N GLN A 5 32.74 -1.60 -0.39
CA GLN A 5 31.45 -1.19 0.18
C GLN A 5 30.98 -2.04 1.36
N ASN A 6 31.72 -3.08 1.74
CA ASN A 6 31.20 -4.04 2.73
C ASN A 6 31.95 -4.13 4.05
N THR A 7 32.93 -3.28 4.32
CA THR A 7 33.74 -3.36 5.55
C THR A 7 33.45 -2.27 6.57
N MET A 8 32.62 -1.28 6.26
CA MET A 8 32.27 -0.23 7.24
C MET A 8 30.99 -0.46 8.04
N ALA A 9 30.24 -1.53 7.76
CA ALA A 9 28.94 -1.78 8.41
C ALA A 9 29.01 -2.69 9.64
N LYS A 10 30.20 -2.99 10.17
CA LYS A 10 30.34 -3.94 11.28
C LYS A 10 31.11 -3.42 12.50
N SER A 11 30.98 -2.19 12.84
CA SER A 11 31.42 -1.71 14.15
C SER A 11 30.22 -1.17 14.90
N GLY A 12 29.62 -1.97 15.76
CA GLY A 12 28.94 -1.63 17.00
C GLY A 12 27.89 -0.51 17.04
N THR A 13 27.49 0.09 15.91
CA THR A 13 26.40 1.05 15.83
C THR A 13 25.09 0.30 15.61
N ALA A 14 24.16 0.45 16.53
CA ALA A 14 22.79 -0.05 16.35
C ALA A 14 22.30 0.28 14.94
N ASN A 15 21.85 -0.73 14.21
CA ASN A 15 21.31 -0.54 12.86
C ASN A 15 20.29 0.60 12.88
N PHE A 16 20.35 1.50 11.90
CA PHE A 16 19.38 2.59 11.79
C PHE A 16 17.96 2.02 11.66
N TYR A 17 17.79 1.05 10.79
CA TYR A 17 16.53 0.33 10.62
C TYR A 17 16.41 -0.88 11.55
N ASN A 18 15.17 -1.33 11.76
CA ASN A 18 14.81 -2.38 12.69
C ASN A 18 14.76 -3.79 12.08
N GLY A 19 14.95 -3.93 10.75
CA GLY A 19 14.87 -5.21 10.05
C GLY A 19 13.43 -5.74 9.90
N VAL A 20 12.44 -4.86 9.95
CA VAL A 20 11.01 -5.19 9.90
C VAL A 20 10.50 -5.27 8.47
N ALA A 21 10.63 -4.18 7.71
CA ALA A 21 10.14 -4.03 6.35
C ALA A 21 11.27 -4.15 5.33
N THR A 22 11.87 -5.34 5.25
CA THR A 22 13.05 -5.64 4.42
C THR A 22 12.73 -6.11 3.02
N THR A 23 11.47 -6.43 2.74
CA THR A 23 10.98 -6.90 1.45
C THR A 23 9.66 -6.26 1.08
N SER A 24 9.32 -6.29 -0.20
CA SER A 24 8.05 -5.80 -0.71
C SER A 24 7.47 -6.74 -1.78
N LEU A 25 6.22 -6.51 -2.13
CA LEU A 25 5.56 -7.08 -3.29
C LEU A 25 5.43 -6.00 -4.36
N ARG A 26 5.89 -6.30 -5.58
CA ARG A 26 5.69 -5.46 -6.75
C ARG A 26 4.34 -5.75 -7.40
N PHE A 27 3.56 -4.73 -7.63
CA PHE A 27 2.35 -4.74 -8.43
C PHE A 27 2.64 -4.12 -9.80
N VAL A 28 2.25 -4.80 -10.87
CA VAL A 28 2.43 -4.34 -12.25
C VAL A 28 1.06 -4.08 -12.86
N ARG A 29 0.81 -2.85 -13.25
CA ARG A 29 -0.44 -2.47 -13.91
C ARG A 29 -0.59 -3.17 -15.27
N GLY A 30 -1.79 -3.63 -15.56
CA GLY A 30 -2.09 -4.36 -16.80
C GLY A 30 -2.12 -5.87 -16.65
N SER A 31 -1.58 -6.39 -15.56
CA SER A 31 -1.57 -7.83 -15.26
C SER A 31 -2.64 -8.24 -14.23
N ASP A 32 -3.51 -7.31 -13.81
CA ASP A 32 -4.52 -7.49 -12.74
C ASP A 32 -3.92 -8.09 -11.45
N ASN A 33 -2.69 -7.64 -11.13
CA ASN A 33 -1.96 -8.11 -9.96
C ASN A 33 -2.73 -7.72 -8.70
N LYS A 34 -3.11 -8.72 -7.92
CA LYS A 34 -3.81 -8.52 -6.65
C LYS A 34 -3.56 -9.63 -5.65
N LEU A 35 -3.73 -9.29 -4.40
CA LEU A 35 -3.99 -10.22 -3.33
C LEU A 35 -5.47 -10.16 -2.98
N SER A 36 -6.12 -11.30 -2.75
CA SER A 36 -7.55 -11.35 -2.49
C SER A 36 -7.91 -12.34 -1.38
N LYS A 37 -8.93 -11.98 -0.60
CA LYS A 37 -9.52 -12.79 0.46
C LYS A 37 -11.00 -12.44 0.59
N THR A 38 -11.83 -13.42 0.92
CA THR A 38 -13.18 -13.18 1.45
C THR A 38 -13.10 -13.43 2.96
N PRO A 39 -13.15 -12.38 3.79
CA PRO A 39 -13.15 -12.57 5.24
C PRO A 39 -14.49 -13.15 5.72
N ASP A 40 -14.50 -13.76 6.89
CA ASP A 40 -15.73 -13.96 7.61
C ASP A 40 -16.28 -12.61 8.09
N ALA A 41 -17.61 -12.49 8.25
CA ALA A 41 -18.18 -11.25 8.72
C ALA A 41 -17.66 -10.92 10.14
N SER A 42 -17.06 -9.77 10.30
CA SER A 42 -16.44 -9.31 11.54
C SER A 42 -16.80 -7.85 11.83
N ASN A 43 -15.92 -7.09 12.48
CA ASN A 43 -16.21 -5.72 12.87
C ASN A 43 -16.14 -4.78 11.67
N GLN A 44 -17.29 -4.42 11.09
CA GLN A 44 -17.38 -3.50 9.96
C GLN A 44 -17.37 -2.01 10.38
N LYS A 45 -17.41 -1.74 11.70
CA LYS A 45 -17.45 -0.38 12.25
C LYS A 45 -16.09 0.15 12.67
N LYS A 46 -15.13 -0.76 12.92
CA LYS A 46 -13.80 -0.37 13.41
C LYS A 46 -12.71 -1.19 12.74
N HIS A 47 -11.70 -0.51 12.23
CA HIS A 47 -10.48 -1.16 11.75
C HIS A 47 -9.33 -0.16 11.62
N THR A 48 -8.13 -0.67 11.50
CA THR A 48 -6.97 0.10 11.09
C THR A 48 -6.24 -0.64 9.98
N LEU A 49 -5.99 0.02 8.86
CA LEU A 49 -5.09 -0.46 7.81
C LEU A 49 -3.82 0.37 7.85
N SER A 50 -2.69 -0.28 7.99
CA SER A 50 -1.35 0.33 7.93
C SER A 50 -0.52 -0.37 6.88
N LEU A 51 0.13 0.39 5.99
CA LEU A 51 1.00 -0.17 4.97
C LEU A 51 2.02 0.84 4.46
N TRP A 52 3.11 0.33 3.93
CA TRP A 52 4.08 1.12 3.19
C TRP A 52 3.84 0.95 1.69
N ILE A 53 3.86 2.06 0.95
CA ILE A 53 3.73 2.07 -0.50
C ILE A 53 4.86 2.85 -1.15
N LYS A 54 5.25 2.43 -2.35
CA LYS A 54 6.06 3.21 -3.29
C LYS A 54 5.42 3.11 -4.66
N ARG A 55 5.00 4.24 -5.22
CA ARG A 55 4.38 4.27 -6.55
C ARG A 55 5.43 4.15 -7.63
N ALA A 56 5.11 3.47 -8.73
CA ALA A 56 5.95 3.44 -9.93
C ALA A 56 5.37 4.28 -11.07
N ALA A 57 4.08 4.59 -11.04
CA ALA A 57 3.39 5.36 -12.07
C ALA A 57 2.49 6.43 -11.46
N VAL A 58 2.16 7.45 -12.27
CA VAL A 58 1.16 8.49 -12.00
C VAL A 58 0.16 8.54 -13.16
N GLY A 59 -0.95 9.26 -12.98
CA GLY A 59 -1.94 9.44 -14.05
C GLY A 59 -2.88 8.25 -14.26
N THR A 60 -2.95 7.34 -13.28
CA THR A 60 -3.90 6.21 -13.28
C THR A 60 -4.46 6.01 -11.88
N ASN A 61 -5.71 5.55 -11.80
CA ASN A 61 -6.28 5.14 -10.52
C ASN A 61 -5.52 3.94 -9.99
N GLN A 62 -5.10 4.03 -8.73
CA GLN A 62 -4.30 3.00 -8.08
C GLN A 62 -4.98 2.57 -6.79
N THR A 63 -5.65 1.43 -6.83
CA THR A 63 -6.33 0.86 -5.67
C THR A 63 -5.31 0.31 -4.67
N ILE A 64 -5.42 0.75 -3.42
CA ILE A 64 -4.68 0.19 -2.28
C ILE A 64 -5.46 -1.01 -1.75
N ILE A 65 -6.70 -0.77 -1.31
CA ILE A 65 -7.62 -1.81 -0.84
C ILE A 65 -9.03 -1.51 -1.33
N ARG A 66 -9.78 -2.56 -1.62
CA ARG A 66 -11.23 -2.55 -1.75
C ARG A 66 -11.82 -3.60 -0.83
N GLY A 67 -12.83 -3.23 -0.06
CA GLY A 67 -13.68 -4.14 0.68
C GLY A 67 -15.12 -4.03 0.23
N GLY A 68 -15.78 -5.18 0.08
CA GLY A 68 -17.15 -5.28 -0.39
C GLY A 68 -17.31 -5.21 -1.91
N SER A 69 -18.46 -5.62 -2.40
CA SER A 69 -18.75 -5.73 -3.83
C SER A 69 -20.07 -5.08 -4.27
N THR A 70 -20.85 -4.57 -3.33
CA THR A 70 -22.15 -3.97 -3.64
C THR A 70 -22.02 -2.55 -4.19
N ASN A 71 -22.95 -2.17 -5.08
CA ASN A 71 -23.02 -0.83 -5.62
C ASN A 71 -23.70 0.14 -4.64
N SER A 72 -23.15 0.28 -3.43
CA SER A 72 -23.64 1.22 -2.43
C SER A 72 -22.47 1.78 -1.60
N ASP A 73 -22.62 2.98 -1.08
CA ASP A 73 -21.56 3.65 -0.29
C ASP A 73 -21.23 2.93 1.02
N VAL A 74 -22.18 2.19 1.58
CA VAL A 74 -21.96 1.37 2.77
C VAL A 74 -21.47 -0.04 2.45
N GLY A 75 -21.81 -0.56 1.27
CA GLY A 75 -21.50 -1.92 0.85
C GLY A 75 -20.16 -2.09 0.16
N SER A 76 -19.53 -0.99 -0.26
CA SER A 76 -18.18 -1.00 -0.84
C SER A 76 -17.36 0.16 -0.27
N LEU A 77 -16.13 -0.12 0.12
CA LEU A 77 -15.19 0.90 0.58
C LEU A 77 -13.86 0.74 -0.14
N TYR A 78 -13.38 1.86 -0.72
CA TYR A 78 -12.16 1.93 -1.51
C TYR A 78 -11.17 2.91 -0.89
N TYR A 79 -9.91 2.50 -0.73
CA TYR A 79 -8.79 3.38 -0.47
C TYR A 79 -7.90 3.35 -1.70
N TYR A 80 -7.73 4.49 -2.37
CA TYR A 80 -7.02 4.55 -3.65
C TYR A 80 -6.38 5.92 -3.89
N ILE A 81 -5.45 5.99 -4.85
CA ILE A 81 -4.89 7.24 -5.35
C ILE A 81 -5.48 7.51 -6.73
N ASP A 82 -6.06 8.68 -6.89
CA ASP A 82 -6.77 9.09 -8.10
C ASP A 82 -5.83 9.46 -9.25
N ALA A 83 -6.25 9.14 -10.47
CA ALA A 83 -5.49 9.33 -11.70
C ALA A 83 -5.17 10.78 -12.01
N SER A 84 -6.17 11.64 -11.92
CA SER A 84 -6.09 13.02 -12.41
C SER A 84 -5.47 13.95 -11.39
N THR A 85 -5.82 13.77 -10.12
CA THR A 85 -5.39 14.65 -9.02
C THR A 85 -4.17 14.13 -8.27
N ASN A 86 -3.87 12.83 -8.37
CA ASN A 86 -2.86 12.13 -7.57
C ASN A 86 -3.08 12.28 -6.05
N ARG A 87 -4.32 12.49 -5.62
CA ARG A 87 -4.71 12.60 -4.21
C ARG A 87 -5.15 11.24 -3.69
N LEU A 88 -5.05 11.07 -2.38
CA LEU A 88 -5.53 9.90 -1.68
C LEU A 88 -7.03 10.06 -1.39
N PHE A 89 -7.79 9.02 -1.71
CA PHE A 89 -9.23 8.94 -1.51
C PHE A 89 -9.61 7.80 -0.59
N VAL A 90 -10.60 8.05 0.25
CA VAL A 90 -11.45 7.05 0.89
C VAL A 90 -12.84 7.27 0.36
N ALA A 91 -13.38 6.29 -0.39
CA ALA A 91 -14.63 6.43 -1.10
C ALA A 91 -15.52 5.20 -0.94
N GLY A 92 -16.83 5.43 -0.91
CA GLY A 92 -17.86 4.44 -1.18
C GLY A 92 -18.10 4.31 -2.68
N HIS A 93 -19.27 3.80 -3.07
CA HIS A 93 -19.65 3.65 -4.49
C HIS A 93 -19.81 4.99 -5.20
N SER A 94 -20.46 5.96 -4.57
CA SER A 94 -20.78 7.28 -5.12
C SER A 94 -20.31 8.46 -4.25
N THR A 95 -19.89 8.22 -3.02
CA THR A 95 -19.46 9.25 -2.07
C THR A 95 -17.97 9.23 -1.84
N TYR A 96 -17.31 10.38 -2.00
CA TYR A 96 -15.93 10.59 -1.55
C TYR A 96 -15.95 11.03 -0.08
N PHE A 97 -15.72 10.11 0.86
CA PHE A 97 -15.70 10.41 2.29
C PHE A 97 -14.51 11.26 2.69
N ARG A 98 -13.34 10.94 2.15
CA ARG A 98 -12.12 11.74 2.32
C ARG A 98 -11.39 11.86 0.98
N GLN A 99 -11.00 13.08 0.64
CA GLN A 99 -10.07 13.37 -0.45
C GLN A 99 -9.01 14.32 0.10
N THR A 100 -7.76 13.90 0.15
CA THR A 100 -6.68 14.76 0.67
C THR A 100 -6.43 15.96 -0.24
N THR A 101 -5.94 17.09 0.28
CA THR A 101 -5.33 18.14 -0.54
C THR A 101 -3.91 17.80 -0.93
N GLN A 102 -3.23 16.99 -0.10
CA GLN A 102 -1.90 16.46 -0.39
C GLN A 102 -1.93 15.58 -1.65
N VAL A 103 -0.92 15.75 -2.49
CA VAL A 103 -0.71 14.96 -3.72
C VAL A 103 0.44 13.97 -3.54
N PHE A 104 0.31 12.78 -4.12
CA PHE A 104 1.26 11.67 -4.01
C PHE A 104 1.90 11.43 -5.38
N ARG A 105 2.83 12.30 -5.82
CA ARG A 105 3.49 12.22 -7.13
C ARG A 105 4.91 11.70 -7.08
N ASP A 106 5.48 11.60 -5.89
CA ASP A 106 6.84 11.06 -5.74
C ASP A 106 6.82 9.55 -5.97
N THR A 107 7.54 9.12 -7.00
CA THR A 107 7.70 7.71 -7.37
C THR A 107 9.03 7.14 -6.89
N SER A 108 9.85 7.94 -6.21
CA SER A 108 11.19 7.56 -5.75
C SER A 108 11.25 7.21 -4.27
N ALA A 109 10.24 7.59 -3.49
CA ALA A 109 10.22 7.44 -2.05
C ALA A 109 9.11 6.51 -1.55
N TRP A 110 9.43 5.76 -0.51
CA TRP A 110 8.44 5.03 0.28
C TRP A 110 7.61 5.97 1.14
N CYS A 111 6.32 5.69 1.23
CA CYS A 111 5.36 6.43 2.00
C CYS A 111 4.58 5.48 2.92
N HIS A 112 4.53 5.77 4.22
CA HIS A 112 3.71 5.03 5.17
C HIS A 112 2.32 5.65 5.23
N LEU A 113 1.29 4.85 5.05
CA LEU A 113 -0.11 5.24 5.15
C LEU A 113 -0.77 4.48 6.29
N VAL A 114 -1.55 5.19 7.11
CA VAL A 114 -2.43 4.57 8.11
C VAL A 114 -3.83 5.15 7.93
N PHE A 115 -4.81 4.24 7.80
CA PHE A 115 -6.23 4.52 7.75
C PHE A 115 -6.86 3.97 9.02
N ALA A 116 -7.27 4.85 9.90
CA ALA A 116 -7.85 4.48 11.19
C ALA A 116 -9.34 4.84 11.21
N PHE A 117 -10.19 3.82 11.24
CA PHE A 117 -11.64 3.93 11.09
C PHE A 117 -12.38 3.47 12.34
N ASP A 118 -13.32 4.29 12.81
CA ASP A 118 -14.31 3.93 13.85
C ASP A 118 -15.62 4.71 13.65
N SER A 119 -16.61 4.09 13.03
CA SER A 119 -17.92 4.72 12.79
C SER A 119 -18.72 4.94 14.07
N THR A 120 -18.35 4.33 15.20
CA THR A 120 -19.11 4.45 16.46
C THR A 120 -18.89 5.77 17.18
N LEU A 121 -17.83 6.51 16.83
CA LEU A 121 -17.48 7.77 17.47
C LEU A 121 -18.54 8.85 17.25
N ALA A 122 -18.80 9.63 18.30
CA ALA A 122 -19.74 10.76 18.22
C ALA A 122 -19.22 11.86 17.29
N ASP A 123 -17.94 12.20 17.38
CA ASP A 123 -17.30 13.16 16.47
C ASP A 123 -17.11 12.57 15.07
N ALA A 124 -17.80 13.18 14.10
CA ALA A 124 -17.79 12.76 12.71
C ALA A 124 -16.40 12.86 12.04
N ASN A 125 -15.57 13.81 12.48
CA ASN A 125 -14.23 13.98 11.92
C ASN A 125 -13.26 12.90 12.40
N SER A 126 -13.50 12.35 13.57
CA SER A 126 -12.67 11.28 14.17
C SER A 126 -13.01 9.88 13.65
N ARG A 127 -14.14 9.70 12.92
CA ARG A 127 -14.55 8.40 12.39
C ARG A 127 -13.61 7.83 11.34
N MET A 128 -12.90 8.69 10.58
CA MET A 128 -11.86 8.30 9.64
C MET A 128 -10.69 9.26 9.75
N LEU A 129 -9.60 8.76 10.28
CA LEU A 129 -8.32 9.47 10.33
C LEU A 129 -7.36 8.85 9.32
N ILE A 130 -6.65 9.72 8.59
CA ILE A 130 -5.60 9.32 7.65
C ILE A 130 -4.29 9.89 8.16
N TYR A 131 -3.24 9.06 8.16
CA TYR A 131 -1.90 9.51 8.51
C TYR A 131 -0.93 9.19 7.37
N VAL A 132 0.01 10.09 7.16
CA VAL A 132 1.10 9.95 6.19
C VAL A 132 2.42 10.12 6.92
N ASN A 133 3.27 9.10 6.89
CA ASN A 133 4.57 9.09 7.59
C ASN A 133 4.45 9.51 9.07
N GLY A 134 3.45 8.98 9.77
CA GLY A 134 3.20 9.26 11.19
C GLY A 134 2.43 10.55 11.48
N VAL A 135 2.18 11.42 10.49
CA VAL A 135 1.51 12.71 10.65
C VAL A 135 0.06 12.64 10.20
N VAL A 136 -0.87 13.15 11.02
CA VAL A 136 -2.30 13.19 10.68
C VAL A 136 -2.56 14.17 9.52
N VAL A 137 -3.37 13.72 8.55
CA VAL A 137 -3.86 14.59 7.48
C VAL A 137 -5.02 15.43 8.02
N THR A 138 -4.88 16.75 7.98
CA THR A 138 -5.90 17.69 8.48
C THR A 138 -6.58 18.49 7.37
N SER A 139 -6.05 18.44 6.14
CA SER A 139 -6.58 19.21 5.01
C SER A 139 -7.17 18.30 3.94
N PHE A 140 -8.46 18.50 3.65
CA PHE A 140 -9.22 17.69 2.71
C PHE A 140 -9.90 18.57 1.64
N ALA A 141 -9.89 18.10 0.41
CA ALA A 141 -10.67 18.69 -0.70
C ALA A 141 -12.13 18.17 -0.69
N ALA A 142 -12.35 16.95 -0.17
CA ALA A 142 -13.67 16.44 0.20
C ALA A 142 -13.58 15.83 1.61
N ASN A 143 -14.52 16.22 2.48
CA ASN A 143 -14.57 15.80 3.89
C ASN A 143 -16.03 15.46 4.26
N ASN A 144 -16.59 14.43 3.62
CA ASN A 144 -17.94 13.97 3.90
C ASN A 144 -17.92 13.00 5.09
N ALA A 145 -18.85 13.18 6.02
CA ALA A 145 -18.90 12.38 7.23
C ALA A 145 -19.37 10.95 6.94
N PHE A 146 -18.70 9.98 7.56
CA PHE A 146 -19.27 8.64 7.71
C PHE A 146 -20.46 8.69 8.66
N THR A 147 -21.52 7.95 8.37
CA THR A 147 -22.69 7.86 9.26
C THR A 147 -22.32 7.09 10.52
N GLN A 148 -22.75 7.62 11.68
CA GLN A 148 -22.44 7.00 12.97
C GLN A 148 -23.09 5.61 13.10
N ASN A 149 -22.38 4.69 13.76
CA ASN A 149 -22.81 3.31 14.02
C ASN A 149 -23.19 2.49 12.77
N THR A 150 -22.73 2.91 11.59
CA THR A 150 -23.00 2.22 10.32
C THR A 150 -21.88 1.24 10.00
N ASP A 151 -22.25 0.06 9.52
CA ASP A 151 -21.36 -0.95 8.96
C ASP A 151 -20.96 -0.55 7.55
N TYR A 152 -19.65 -0.64 7.24
CA TYR A 152 -19.10 -0.32 5.91
C TYR A 152 -18.45 -1.55 5.27
N GLY A 153 -18.02 -1.43 4.01
CA GLY A 153 -17.62 -2.55 3.15
C GLY A 153 -16.40 -3.35 3.62
N ILE A 154 -15.54 -2.81 4.50
CA ILE A 154 -14.40 -3.56 5.06
C ILE A 154 -14.92 -4.53 6.12
N ASN A 155 -14.38 -5.76 6.15
CA ASN A 155 -14.78 -6.88 7.00
C ASN A 155 -16.20 -7.44 6.75
N ARG A 156 -16.81 -7.14 5.60
CA ARG A 156 -17.98 -7.89 5.14
C ARG A 156 -17.53 -9.26 4.61
N ASN A 157 -18.45 -10.25 4.70
CA ASN A 157 -18.27 -11.55 4.04
C ASN A 157 -18.45 -11.40 2.52
N GLU A 158 -17.58 -10.61 1.90
CA GLU A 158 -17.50 -10.32 0.47
C GLU A 158 -16.03 -10.17 0.07
N LEU A 159 -15.75 -10.24 -1.23
CA LEU A 159 -14.38 -10.20 -1.72
C LEU A 159 -13.66 -8.88 -1.34
N HIS A 160 -12.50 -9.01 -0.71
CA HIS A 160 -11.55 -7.94 -0.48
C HIS A 160 -10.35 -8.11 -1.41
N THR A 161 -9.84 -7.00 -1.92
CA THR A 161 -8.65 -7.00 -2.79
C THR A 161 -7.66 -5.93 -2.35
N LEU A 162 -6.38 -6.27 -2.42
CA LEU A 162 -5.23 -5.37 -2.29
C LEU A 162 -4.56 -5.25 -3.66
N GLY A 163 -4.24 -4.05 -4.10
CA GLY A 163 -3.50 -3.78 -5.33
C GLY A 163 -4.34 -3.65 -6.58
N SER A 164 -5.55 -4.20 -6.65
CA SER A 164 -6.42 -4.03 -7.81
C SER A 164 -7.90 -4.06 -7.44
N SER A 165 -8.69 -3.33 -8.20
CA SER A 165 -10.15 -3.34 -8.15
C SER A 165 -10.73 -2.88 -9.49
N GLY A 166 -12.07 -2.83 -9.59
CA GLY A 166 -12.75 -2.26 -10.77
C GLY A 166 -12.44 -0.78 -11.04
N LEU A 167 -11.85 -0.05 -10.08
CA LEU A 167 -11.42 1.34 -10.26
C LEU A 167 -10.06 1.46 -10.95
N GLY A 168 -9.16 0.49 -10.76
CA GLY A 168 -7.82 0.50 -11.33
C GLY A 168 -6.84 -0.34 -10.51
N ALA A 169 -5.73 -0.71 -11.16
CA ALA A 169 -4.68 -1.49 -10.56
C ALA A 169 -3.55 -0.59 -10.03
N PHE A 170 -3.00 -0.94 -8.88
CA PHE A 170 -1.80 -0.33 -8.33
C PHE A 170 -0.60 -0.63 -9.23
N ASP A 171 0.30 0.34 -9.37
CA ASP A 171 1.57 0.18 -10.07
C ASP A 171 2.69 0.68 -9.15
N GLY A 172 3.48 -0.25 -8.63
CA GLY A 172 4.49 0.05 -7.63
C GLY A 172 4.69 -1.08 -6.63
N TYR A 173 5.03 -0.72 -5.41
CA TYR A 173 5.41 -1.67 -4.36
C TYR A 173 4.58 -1.46 -3.10
N MET A 174 4.25 -2.55 -2.42
CA MET A 174 3.64 -2.54 -1.09
C MET A 174 4.46 -3.41 -0.14
N ALA A 175 4.62 -2.95 1.10
CA ALA A 175 5.38 -3.65 2.14
C ALA A 175 4.69 -3.52 3.49
N GLU A 176 4.91 -4.50 4.35
CA GLU A 176 4.49 -4.55 5.76
C GLU A 176 3.04 -4.06 5.92
N ILE A 177 2.10 -4.83 5.35
CA ILE A 177 0.67 -4.52 5.41
C ILE A 177 0.11 -5.11 6.70
N ASN A 178 -0.42 -4.24 7.56
CA ASN A 178 -1.05 -4.61 8.81
C ASN A 178 -2.52 -4.19 8.79
N PHE A 179 -3.40 -5.10 9.06
CA PHE A 179 -4.83 -4.83 9.22
C PHE A 179 -5.27 -5.25 10.63
N ILE A 180 -5.78 -4.29 11.39
CA ILE A 180 -6.30 -4.51 12.74
C ILE A 180 -7.82 -4.49 12.67
N ASP A 181 -8.43 -5.61 13.01
CA ASP A 181 -9.88 -5.75 13.10
C ASP A 181 -10.39 -5.29 14.48
N GLY A 182 -11.42 -4.48 14.49
CA GLY A 182 -12.12 -4.05 15.68
C GLY A 182 -11.49 -2.89 16.47
N THR A 183 -10.36 -2.32 16.02
CA THR A 183 -9.70 -1.25 16.75
C THR A 183 -9.18 -0.14 15.83
N GLN A 184 -9.40 1.12 16.25
CA GLN A 184 -8.80 2.29 15.65
C GLN A 184 -7.48 2.60 16.36
N LEU A 185 -6.33 2.33 15.71
CA LEU A 185 -4.98 2.57 16.24
C LEU A 185 -4.34 3.81 15.61
N THR A 186 -3.36 4.38 16.29
CA THR A 186 -2.53 5.47 15.81
C THR A 186 -1.29 4.96 15.07
N PRO A 187 -0.61 5.80 14.25
CA PRO A 187 0.56 5.36 13.49
C PRO A 187 1.74 4.90 14.36
N SER A 188 1.84 5.33 15.61
CA SER A 188 2.88 4.90 16.55
C SER A 188 2.84 3.39 16.89
N SER A 189 1.74 2.70 16.54
CA SER A 189 1.65 1.24 16.61
C SER A 189 2.45 0.55 15.50
N PHE A 190 2.69 1.21 14.37
CA PHE A 190 3.23 0.63 13.14
C PHE A 190 4.57 1.25 12.70
N GLY A 191 4.90 2.41 13.23
CA GLY A 191 6.13 3.12 12.93
C GLY A 191 6.61 3.95 14.11
N GLU A 192 7.83 4.42 13.99
CA GLU A 192 8.49 5.28 14.98
C GLU A 192 9.40 6.30 14.29
N THR A 193 9.69 7.40 14.99
CA THR A 193 10.68 8.37 14.52
C THR A 193 12.03 8.05 15.14
N LYS A 194 13.05 7.81 14.29
CA LYS A 194 14.42 7.60 14.69
C LYS A 194 15.32 8.62 13.98
N ASN A 195 16.01 9.44 14.74
CA ASN A 195 16.85 10.52 14.21
C ASN A 195 16.13 11.44 13.19
N GLY A 196 14.86 11.75 13.46
CA GLY A 196 14.04 12.61 12.57
C GLY A 196 13.44 11.91 11.35
N VAL A 197 13.68 10.61 11.16
CA VAL A 197 13.14 9.81 10.05
C VAL A 197 12.06 8.88 10.58
N TRP A 198 10.92 8.82 9.88
CA TRP A 198 9.86 7.87 10.18
C TRP A 198 10.22 6.51 9.59
N ILE A 199 10.29 5.47 10.42
CA ILE A 199 10.71 4.11 10.05
C ILE A 199 9.69 3.06 10.49
N PRO A 200 9.67 1.87 9.85
CA PRO A 200 8.85 0.74 10.29
C PRO A 200 9.16 0.29 11.72
N LYS A 201 8.12 -0.11 12.45
CA LYS A 201 8.20 -0.69 13.79
C LYS A 201 7.69 -2.12 13.77
N ASP A 202 8.27 -2.99 14.61
CA ASP A 202 7.77 -4.36 14.74
C ASP A 202 6.34 -4.37 15.32
N THR A 203 5.45 -5.05 14.62
CA THR A 203 4.02 -5.17 14.92
C THR A 203 3.65 -6.55 15.45
N SER A 204 4.62 -7.45 15.67
CA SER A 204 4.37 -8.83 16.11
C SER A 204 3.63 -8.94 17.45
N GLY A 205 3.76 -7.92 18.30
CA GLY A 205 3.08 -7.83 19.60
C GLY A 205 1.67 -7.21 19.57
N LEU A 206 1.14 -6.84 18.40
CA LEU A 206 -0.20 -6.26 18.31
C LEU A 206 -1.28 -7.33 18.36
N THR A 207 -2.44 -6.96 18.91
CA THR A 207 -3.67 -7.76 18.79
C THR A 207 -4.35 -7.42 17.48
N PHE A 208 -4.39 -8.37 16.55
CA PHE A 208 -4.92 -8.14 15.20
C PHE A 208 -6.44 -8.25 15.10
N GLY A 209 -7.13 -8.85 16.10
CA GLY A 209 -8.57 -9.16 16.03
C GLY A 209 -8.84 -10.38 15.14
N THR A 210 -10.11 -10.74 14.94
CA THR A 210 -10.49 -12.01 14.29
C THR A 210 -10.09 -12.05 12.81
N GLU A 211 -10.41 -11.01 12.05
CA GLU A 211 -10.12 -10.90 10.61
C GLU A 211 -8.85 -10.07 10.32
N GLY A 212 -8.13 -9.69 11.38
CA GLY A 212 -6.86 -8.97 11.23
C GLY A 212 -5.75 -9.83 10.66
N TYR A 213 -4.79 -9.20 10.01
CA TYR A 213 -3.65 -9.86 9.35
C TYR A 213 -2.39 -9.00 9.31
N ARG A 214 -1.24 -9.66 9.16
CA ARG A 214 0.06 -9.04 8.89
C ARG A 214 0.70 -9.71 7.67
N LEU A 215 0.86 -8.97 6.56
CA LEU A 215 1.51 -9.47 5.34
C LEU A 215 2.88 -8.82 5.21
N GLN A 216 3.94 -9.59 5.47
CA GLN A 216 5.32 -9.11 5.48
C GLN A 216 6.00 -9.13 4.10
N MET A 217 5.36 -9.71 3.08
CA MET A 217 5.87 -9.84 1.71
C MET A 217 7.23 -10.57 1.60
N LYS A 218 7.48 -11.54 2.49
CA LYS A 218 8.73 -12.32 2.55
C LYS A 218 8.67 -13.63 1.75
N GLN A 219 7.47 -14.12 1.45
CA GLN A 219 7.27 -15.37 0.74
C GLN A 219 7.35 -15.17 -0.78
N VAL A 220 7.65 -16.25 -1.51
CA VAL A 220 7.77 -16.22 -2.97
C VAL A 220 6.79 -17.19 -3.67
N GLY A 221 6.08 -18.01 -2.90
CA GLY A 221 5.03 -18.89 -3.45
C GLY A 221 3.85 -18.08 -3.98
N LEU A 222 3.15 -18.62 -4.94
CA LEU A 222 2.03 -17.99 -5.64
C LEU A 222 0.75 -18.82 -5.51
N GLY A 223 -0.38 -18.19 -5.89
CA GLY A 223 -1.68 -18.87 -6.00
C GLY A 223 -2.44 -18.93 -4.69
N THR A 224 -3.04 -20.06 -4.40
CA THR A 224 -3.94 -20.26 -3.26
C THR A 224 -3.30 -19.89 -1.93
N ALA A 225 -4.05 -19.21 -1.10
CA ALA A 225 -3.65 -18.71 0.22
C ALA A 225 -3.00 -19.81 1.10
N SER A 226 -1.78 -19.56 1.59
CA SER A 226 -1.06 -20.45 2.50
C SER A 226 0.07 -19.71 3.22
N THR A 227 0.72 -20.39 4.17
CA THR A 227 1.87 -19.86 4.92
C THR A 227 3.14 -19.68 4.07
N THR A 228 3.19 -20.25 2.87
CA THR A 228 4.36 -20.21 1.97
C THR A 228 4.16 -19.33 0.75
N THR A 229 2.96 -18.76 0.57
CA THR A 229 2.65 -17.88 -0.55
C THR A 229 2.83 -16.41 -0.17
N ILE A 230 2.98 -15.54 -1.17
CA ILE A 230 3.24 -14.10 -0.97
C ILE A 230 2.17 -13.38 -0.13
N GLY A 231 0.96 -13.92 -0.09
CA GLY A 231 -0.13 -13.44 0.77
C GLY A 231 -0.17 -14.06 2.16
N ALA A 232 0.93 -14.66 2.65
CA ALA A 232 0.99 -15.29 3.96
C ALA A 232 0.76 -14.27 5.09
N ASP A 233 -0.24 -14.57 5.92
CA ASP A 233 -0.50 -13.85 7.17
C ASP A 233 0.42 -14.37 8.27
N THR A 234 1.11 -13.47 8.96
CA THR A 234 2.03 -13.74 10.06
C THR A 234 1.53 -13.16 11.40
N SER A 235 0.26 -12.74 11.46
CA SER A 235 -0.38 -12.26 12.70
C SER A 235 -0.70 -13.37 13.71
N GLY A 236 -0.76 -14.62 13.23
CA GLY A 236 -1.23 -15.78 14.00
C GLY A 236 -2.68 -16.15 13.71
N ASN A 237 -3.45 -15.32 13.00
CA ASN A 237 -4.86 -15.57 12.70
C ASN A 237 -5.12 -16.48 11.48
N THR A 238 -4.08 -16.77 10.69
CA THR A 238 -4.17 -17.56 9.43
C THR A 238 -5.05 -16.92 8.34
N ASN A 239 -5.19 -15.60 8.36
CA ASN A 239 -5.94 -14.79 7.39
C ASN A 239 -5.14 -14.57 6.09
N HIS A 240 -4.67 -15.66 5.48
CA HIS A 240 -3.85 -15.62 4.28
C HIS A 240 -4.63 -15.11 3.06
N TYR A 241 -3.92 -14.46 2.14
CA TYR A 241 -4.43 -13.94 0.88
C TYR A 241 -4.01 -14.81 -0.30
N THR A 242 -4.90 -15.02 -1.26
CA THR A 242 -4.61 -15.64 -2.56
C THR A 242 -4.03 -14.59 -3.50
N SER A 243 -2.95 -14.95 -4.21
CA SER A 243 -2.36 -14.08 -5.25
C SER A 243 -2.94 -14.40 -6.63
N SER A 244 -3.16 -13.35 -7.45
CA SER A 244 -3.60 -13.46 -8.84
C SER A 244 -2.83 -12.45 -9.70
N GLY A 245 -2.45 -12.85 -10.91
CA GLY A 245 -1.68 -12.02 -11.85
C GLY A 245 -0.22 -11.77 -11.46
N ILE A 246 0.18 -12.04 -10.22
CA ILE A 246 1.53 -11.86 -9.68
C ILE A 246 2.43 -12.98 -10.20
N VAL A 247 3.68 -12.66 -10.53
CA VAL A 247 4.71 -13.64 -10.92
C VAL A 247 5.83 -13.68 -9.87
N ALA A 248 6.62 -14.76 -9.89
CA ALA A 248 7.63 -15.00 -8.86
C ALA A 248 8.68 -13.87 -8.76
N SER A 249 9.01 -13.20 -9.87
CA SER A 249 9.91 -12.06 -9.90
C SER A 249 9.36 -10.79 -9.28
N ASP A 250 8.07 -10.76 -8.92
CA ASP A 250 7.43 -9.64 -8.22
C ASP A 250 7.47 -9.81 -6.70
N CYS A 251 7.78 -11.03 -6.23
CA CYS A 251 7.71 -11.39 -4.82
C CYS A 251 9.04 -11.11 -4.11
N ALA A 252 8.95 -10.83 -2.80
CA ALA A 252 10.09 -10.62 -1.92
C ALA A 252 11.13 -9.64 -2.50
N MET A 253 10.64 -8.55 -3.10
CA MET A 253 11.49 -7.55 -3.74
C MET A 253 12.38 -6.87 -2.70
N PRO A 254 13.68 -6.67 -3.01
CA PRO A 254 14.61 -5.99 -2.09
C PRO A 254 14.38 -4.48 -1.99
N ASP A 255 13.67 -3.85 -2.95
CA ASP A 255 13.20 -2.46 -2.80
C ASP A 255 12.14 -2.42 -1.70
N SER A 256 12.45 -1.80 -0.59
CA SER A 256 11.65 -1.84 0.63
C SER A 256 11.81 -0.54 1.42
N PRO A 257 10.96 -0.26 2.41
CA PRO A 257 11.10 0.92 3.27
C PRO A 257 12.47 1.06 3.94
N GLU A 258 13.14 -0.05 4.19
CA GLU A 258 14.47 -0.08 4.81
C GLU A 258 15.63 -0.15 3.80
N ASN A 259 15.31 -0.31 2.50
CA ASN A 259 16.29 -0.41 1.43
C ASN A 259 15.72 0.17 0.13
N ASN A 260 15.61 1.49 0.08
CA ASN A 260 14.98 2.20 -1.04
C ASN A 260 15.91 2.26 -2.25
N PHE A 261 15.56 1.56 -3.32
CA PHE A 261 16.26 1.61 -4.60
C PHE A 261 15.83 2.80 -5.46
N ALA A 262 16.76 3.32 -6.24
CA ALA A 262 16.46 4.30 -7.27
C ALA A 262 15.52 3.69 -8.33
N THR A 263 14.49 4.44 -8.72
CA THR A 263 13.56 4.10 -9.78
C THR A 263 13.47 5.23 -10.78
N TRP A 264 13.08 4.95 -12.02
CA TRP A 264 12.82 5.99 -13.00
C TRP A 264 11.70 6.92 -12.55
N ASN A 265 11.94 8.23 -12.66
CA ASN A 265 10.92 9.21 -12.33
C ASN A 265 9.83 9.23 -13.42
N ALA A 266 8.65 8.71 -13.10
CA ALA A 266 7.51 8.66 -14.02
C ALA A 266 6.95 10.06 -14.40
N VAL A 267 7.31 11.10 -13.67
CA VAL A 267 6.88 12.49 -13.93
C VAL A 267 7.87 13.22 -14.85
N TYR A 268 9.13 12.80 -14.84
CA TYR A 268 10.17 13.45 -15.63
C TYR A 268 10.06 13.04 -17.09
N ARG A 269 9.76 14.00 -17.97
CA ARG A 269 9.84 13.87 -19.43
C ARG A 269 10.89 14.85 -19.92
N ILE A 270 11.83 14.38 -20.72
CA ILE A 270 12.76 15.27 -21.43
C ILE A 270 11.93 16.05 -22.45
N PHE A 271 11.94 17.37 -22.36
CA PHE A 271 11.21 18.24 -23.26
C PHE A 271 11.64 17.96 -24.72
N GLY A 272 10.66 17.59 -25.56
CA GLY A 272 10.88 17.40 -27.01
C GLY A 272 11.16 15.97 -27.44
N ASP A 273 11.28 15.00 -26.54
CA ASP A 273 11.45 13.60 -26.92
C ASP A 273 10.11 12.86 -26.94
N THR A 274 9.60 12.60 -28.14
CA THR A 274 8.38 11.82 -28.39
C THR A 274 8.66 10.31 -28.36
N GLY A 275 9.91 9.91 -28.17
CA GLY A 275 10.38 8.53 -28.30
C GLY A 275 10.36 7.68 -27.04
N PHE A 276 10.12 8.25 -25.86
CA PHE A 276 10.13 7.47 -24.61
C PHE A 276 8.71 7.12 -24.12
N THR A 277 8.50 5.85 -23.84
CA THR A 277 7.29 5.40 -23.13
C THR A 277 7.41 5.70 -21.63
N ALA A 278 6.26 5.88 -20.97
CA ALA A 278 6.24 5.98 -19.50
C ALA A 278 6.92 4.76 -18.87
N PRO A 279 7.63 4.92 -17.75
CA PRO A 279 8.22 3.79 -17.03
C PRO A 279 7.18 2.73 -16.73
N THR A 280 7.54 1.48 -16.94
CA THR A 280 6.70 0.31 -16.69
C THR A 280 7.43 -0.64 -15.73
N ASN A 281 6.77 -1.73 -15.36
CA ASN A 281 7.38 -2.80 -14.58
C ASN A 281 7.99 -2.31 -13.26
N GLY A 282 7.19 -1.58 -12.46
CA GLY A 282 7.63 -1.00 -11.20
C GLY A 282 8.64 0.15 -11.35
N ALA A 283 8.55 0.91 -12.44
CA ALA A 283 9.49 1.98 -12.84
C ALA A 283 10.95 1.51 -13.03
N LEU A 284 11.13 0.22 -13.35
CA LEU A 284 12.45 -0.37 -13.64
C LEU A 284 12.79 -0.37 -15.12
N PHE A 285 11.81 -0.11 -16.00
CA PHE A 285 11.99 -0.20 -17.44
C PHE A 285 11.35 0.98 -18.17
N THR A 286 12.08 1.58 -19.11
CA THR A 286 11.56 2.49 -20.13
C THR A 286 11.99 1.99 -21.50
N ARG A 287 11.16 2.17 -22.51
CA ARG A 287 11.50 1.84 -23.90
C ARG A 287 11.42 3.10 -24.76
N GLY A 288 12.45 3.35 -25.54
CA GLY A 288 12.41 4.33 -26.62
C GLY A 288 11.49 3.86 -27.76
N SER A 289 10.61 4.70 -28.25
CA SER A 289 9.78 4.41 -29.42
C SER A 289 10.50 4.90 -30.66
N GLY A 290 11.48 4.20 -31.15
CA GLY A 290 12.13 4.58 -32.39
C GLY A 290 13.51 3.95 -32.53
N ASP A 291 13.65 3.20 -33.59
CA ASP A 291 14.86 2.63 -34.14
C ASP A 291 15.56 1.55 -33.31
N VAL A 292 15.36 0.32 -33.75
CA VAL A 292 16.06 -0.88 -33.25
C VAL A 292 17.58 -0.88 -33.53
N ASN A 293 18.11 0.19 -34.08
CA ASN A 293 19.52 0.30 -34.46
C ASN A 293 20.36 1.28 -33.62
N SER A 294 19.80 1.87 -32.54
CA SER A 294 20.54 2.81 -31.68
C SER A 294 21.05 2.23 -30.36
N ASP A 295 21.02 0.92 -30.17
CA ASP A 295 21.67 0.25 -29.05
C ASP A 295 23.19 0.18 -29.26
N ARG A 296 23.84 1.35 -29.36
CA ARG A 296 25.30 1.49 -29.24
C ARG A 296 25.62 2.65 -28.29
N GLY A 297 25.85 2.27 -27.02
CA GLY A 297 26.36 3.19 -26.00
C GLY A 297 26.38 2.53 -24.65
#